data_bb8afdc8cae938b1f4e8de8e9ad30c21
#
_entry.id   bb8afdc8cae938b1f4e8de8e9ad30c21
#
_cell.length_a   1.000
_cell.length_b   1.000
_cell.length_c   1.000
_cell.angle_alpha   90.00
_cell.angle_beta   90.00
_cell.angle_gamma   90.00
#
_symmetry.space_group_name_H-M   'P 1'
#
loop_
_entity.id
_entity.type
_entity.pdbx_description
1 polymer ?
#
loop_
_entity_poly.entity_id
_entity_poly.type
_entity_poly.pdbx_seq_one_letter_code
_entity_poly.pdbx_strand_id
1 'polypeptide(L)'
;MRKAILFATCISLTGCTTYDMTLMSQKSGAMGKGQAKANGTTATIELNGKTYSGPFFYRSDATYSVPSISLADNLPPPMEVKREKLGFVGGNGSVFAKAADGSGLRCVFALNPRLQMGSGACLDDAGMTYDMQIN
;
A
#
# COMPACT_ATOMS: atom_id res chain seq x y z
N MET A 1 -11.52 -2.13 58.19
CA MET A 1 -12.31 -1.79 56.98
C MET A 1 -11.39 -1.44 55.85
N ARG A 2 -11.09 -2.38 54.96
CA ARG A 2 -10.22 -2.15 53.78
C ARG A 2 -11.10 -1.85 52.55
N LYS A 3 -11.07 -0.62 52.08
CA LYS A 3 -11.76 -0.21 50.84
C LYS A 3 -10.92 -0.66 49.65
N ALA A 4 -11.39 -1.67 48.92
CA ALA A 4 -10.83 -2.05 47.61
C ALA A 4 -11.32 -1.05 46.57
N ILE A 5 -10.40 -0.31 45.99
CA ILE A 5 -10.64 0.58 44.85
C ILE A 5 -10.45 -0.26 43.59
N LEU A 6 -11.57 -0.61 42.94
CA LEU A 6 -11.55 -1.19 41.58
C LEU A 6 -11.21 -0.12 40.59
N PHE A 7 -9.99 -0.17 40.01
CA PHE A 7 -9.64 0.57 38.84
C PHE A 7 -10.25 -0.12 37.60
N ALA A 8 -11.34 0.45 37.10
CA ALA A 8 -11.88 0.06 35.81
C ALA A 8 -10.98 0.65 34.69
N THR A 9 -10.11 -0.17 34.12
CA THR A 9 -9.29 0.20 32.98
C THR A 9 -10.17 0.17 31.73
N CYS A 10 -10.66 1.32 31.29
CA CYS A 10 -11.28 1.47 29.96
C CYS A 10 -10.21 1.27 28.90
N ILE A 11 -10.15 0.07 28.30
CA ILE A 11 -9.39 -0.21 27.10
C ILE A 11 -10.19 0.37 25.93
N SER A 12 -9.87 1.59 25.53
CA SER A 12 -10.37 2.19 24.30
C SER A 12 -9.70 1.48 23.12
N LEU A 13 -10.40 0.50 22.54
CA LEU A 13 -10.08 -0.09 21.25
C LEU A 13 -10.32 0.95 20.14
N THR A 14 -9.38 1.86 19.95
CA THR A 14 -9.31 2.65 18.73
C THR A 14 -8.87 1.70 17.62
N GLY A 15 -9.83 1.18 16.87
CA GLY A 15 -9.59 0.36 15.69
C GLY A 15 -8.86 1.18 14.63
N CYS A 16 -7.53 1.16 14.62
CA CYS A 16 -6.74 1.66 13.50
C CYS A 16 -6.91 0.67 12.35
N THR A 17 -7.67 1.03 11.33
CA THR A 17 -7.71 0.27 10.08
C THR A 17 -6.31 0.30 9.47
N THR A 18 -5.73 -0.87 9.27
CA THR A 18 -4.41 -1.06 8.67
C THR A 18 -4.59 -1.75 7.33
N TYR A 19 -3.93 -1.25 6.29
CA TYR A 19 -3.84 -1.93 5.00
C TYR A 19 -2.59 -2.80 5.01
N ASP A 20 -2.76 -4.09 4.77
CA ASP A 20 -1.65 -5.01 4.57
C ASP A 20 -1.27 -5.03 3.10
N MET A 21 0.03 -4.99 2.82
CA MET A 21 0.59 -4.99 1.48
C MET A 21 1.45 -6.23 1.28
N THR A 22 1.28 -6.89 0.14
CA THR A 22 2.16 -7.98 -0.30
C THR A 22 2.78 -7.59 -1.62
N LEU A 23 4.10 -7.72 -1.72
CA LEU A 23 4.87 -7.46 -2.92
C LEU A 23 5.47 -8.76 -3.46
N MET A 24 5.53 -8.91 -4.77
CA MET A 24 6.20 -10.04 -5.42
C MET A 24 7.03 -9.55 -6.60
N SER A 25 8.32 -9.89 -6.61
CA SER A 25 9.22 -9.56 -7.72
C SER A 25 8.79 -10.23 -9.00
N GLN A 26 8.65 -9.46 -10.06
CA GLN A 26 8.30 -9.97 -11.39
C GLN A 26 9.40 -10.88 -12.01
N LYS A 27 10.65 -10.75 -11.57
CA LYS A 27 11.77 -11.51 -12.10
C LYS A 27 12.13 -12.73 -11.26
N SER A 28 12.19 -12.58 -9.94
CA SER A 28 12.72 -13.60 -9.03
C SER A 28 11.65 -14.30 -8.20
N GLY A 29 10.43 -13.76 -8.16
CA GLY A 29 9.38 -14.20 -7.25
C GLY A 29 9.66 -13.91 -5.76
N ALA A 30 10.70 -13.14 -5.44
CA ALA A 30 10.96 -12.71 -4.07
C ALA A 30 9.78 -11.93 -3.51
N MET A 31 9.41 -12.25 -2.27
CA MET A 31 8.23 -11.66 -1.61
C MET A 31 8.65 -10.57 -0.63
N GLY A 32 7.82 -9.55 -0.55
CA GLY A 32 7.88 -8.50 0.46
C GLY A 32 6.54 -8.32 1.15
N LYS A 33 6.54 -7.72 2.32
CA LYS A 33 5.35 -7.40 3.09
C LYS A 33 5.41 -5.97 3.58
N GLY A 34 4.27 -5.32 3.65
CA GLY A 34 4.18 -3.96 4.15
C GLY A 34 2.86 -3.68 4.84
N GLN A 35 2.83 -2.56 5.51
CA GLN A 35 1.64 -2.05 6.18
C GLN A 35 1.54 -0.54 6.05
N ALA A 36 0.32 -0.05 5.88
CA ALA A 36 -0.01 1.36 5.99
C ALA A 36 -1.24 1.55 6.87
N LYS A 37 -1.22 2.57 7.73
CA LYS A 37 -2.39 2.91 8.55
C LYS A 37 -3.36 3.74 7.73
N ALA A 38 -4.64 3.40 7.74
CA ALA A 38 -5.68 4.14 7.00
C ALA A 38 -5.77 5.63 7.38
N ASN A 39 -5.51 5.94 8.64
CA ASN A 39 -5.47 7.31 9.16
C ASN A 39 -4.03 7.85 9.26
N GLY A 40 -3.07 7.10 8.75
CA GLY A 40 -1.65 7.44 8.77
C GLY A 40 -1.20 7.96 7.41
N THR A 41 -0.09 8.67 7.46
CA THR A 41 0.58 9.19 6.27
C THR A 41 1.83 8.40 5.93
N THR A 42 2.07 7.27 6.61
CA THR A 42 3.30 6.50 6.51
C THR A 42 3.01 5.02 6.25
N ALA A 43 3.71 4.47 5.28
CA ALA A 43 3.80 3.04 5.03
C ALA A 43 5.17 2.50 5.43
N THR A 44 5.21 1.24 5.85
CA THR A 44 6.44 0.50 6.12
C THR A 44 6.41 -0.79 5.31
N ILE A 45 7.48 -1.06 4.56
CA ILE A 45 7.58 -2.21 3.66
C ILE A 45 8.90 -2.93 3.92
N GLU A 46 8.81 -4.22 4.19
CA GLU A 46 9.97 -5.12 4.31
C GLU A 46 10.15 -5.88 3.01
N LEU A 47 11.30 -5.72 2.37
CA LEU A 47 11.61 -6.29 1.07
C LEU A 47 13.11 -6.57 0.96
N ASN A 48 13.49 -7.78 0.58
CA ASN A 48 14.89 -8.20 0.40
C ASN A 48 15.80 -7.90 1.62
N GLY A 49 15.28 -8.13 2.83
CA GLY A 49 16.03 -7.88 4.08
C GLY A 49 16.17 -6.40 4.45
N LYS A 50 15.54 -5.49 3.74
CA LYS A 50 15.49 -4.06 4.03
C LYS A 50 14.12 -3.62 4.48
N THR A 51 14.07 -2.65 5.39
CA THR A 51 12.84 -1.98 5.80
C THR A 51 12.79 -0.60 5.16
N TYR A 52 11.81 -0.40 4.29
CA TYR A 52 11.52 0.88 3.66
C TYR A 52 10.40 1.58 4.42
N SER A 53 10.55 2.85 4.72
CA SER A 53 9.52 3.66 5.37
C SER A 53 9.38 5.00 4.68
N GLY A 54 8.15 5.47 4.53
CA GLY A 54 7.90 6.73 3.87
C GLY A 54 6.43 7.08 3.74
N PRO A 55 6.13 8.25 3.16
CA PRO A 55 4.78 8.73 3.04
C PRO A 55 3.90 7.83 2.18
N PHE A 56 2.68 7.63 2.67
CA PHE A 56 1.59 6.95 2.00
C PHE A 56 0.52 7.99 1.64
N PHE A 57 0.27 8.15 0.36
CA PHE A 57 -0.75 9.05 -0.17
C PHE A 57 -1.86 8.25 -0.81
N TYR A 58 -3.10 8.62 -0.51
CA TYR A 58 -4.28 8.10 -1.16
C TYR A 58 -5.22 9.24 -1.50
N ARG A 59 -5.73 9.24 -2.72
CA ARG A 59 -6.73 10.18 -3.18
C ARG A 59 -7.93 9.44 -3.74
N SER A 60 -9.09 9.67 -3.14
CA SER A 60 -10.36 9.16 -3.64
C SER A 60 -10.78 10.02 -4.82
N ASP A 61 -10.68 9.49 -6.03
CA ASP A 61 -11.19 10.09 -7.26
C ASP A 61 -12.28 9.23 -7.85
N ALA A 62 -13.29 9.87 -8.43
CA ALA A 62 -14.33 9.19 -9.19
C ALA A 62 -13.78 8.52 -10.48
N THR A 63 -12.53 8.77 -10.81
CA THR A 63 -11.82 8.27 -11.97
C THR A 63 -10.77 7.27 -11.52
N TYR A 64 -11.06 5.99 -11.71
CA TYR A 64 -10.14 4.91 -11.42
C TYR A 64 -9.26 4.64 -12.64
N SER A 65 -7.97 4.81 -12.49
CA SER A 65 -6.98 4.31 -13.45
C SER A 65 -5.97 3.43 -12.70
N VAL A 66 -5.73 2.23 -13.19
CA VAL A 66 -4.64 1.40 -12.65
C VAL A 66 -3.33 2.03 -13.11
N PRO A 67 -2.52 2.59 -12.19
CA PRO A 67 -1.24 3.14 -12.58
C PRO A 67 -0.31 2.00 -13.00
N SER A 68 0.30 2.13 -14.15
CA SER A 68 1.35 1.22 -14.61
C SER A 68 2.70 1.92 -14.53
N ILE A 69 3.67 1.26 -13.94
CA ILE A 69 5.06 1.69 -14.03
C ILE A 69 5.63 1.04 -15.29
N SER A 70 5.74 1.83 -16.36
CA SER A 70 6.41 1.38 -17.59
C SER A 70 7.89 1.69 -17.50
N LEU A 71 8.72 0.65 -17.54
CA LEU A 71 10.19 0.75 -17.54
C LEU A 71 10.82 0.39 -18.88
N ALA A 72 10.02 -0.02 -19.87
CA ALA A 72 10.51 -0.42 -21.16
C ALA A 72 9.55 -0.01 -22.27
N ASP A 73 10.10 0.44 -23.38
CA ASP A 73 9.39 0.88 -24.59
C ASP A 73 8.56 -0.22 -25.29
N ASN A 74 8.45 -1.43 -24.72
CA ASN A 74 7.81 -2.59 -25.32
C ASN A 74 6.71 -3.22 -24.43
N LEU A 75 6.19 -2.51 -23.44
CA LEU A 75 5.03 -3.00 -22.69
C LEU A 75 3.73 -2.64 -23.42
N PRO A 76 2.72 -3.54 -23.43
CA PRO A 76 1.44 -3.24 -24.04
C PRO A 76 0.83 -1.99 -23.38
N PRO A 77 0.02 -1.21 -24.14
CA PRO A 77 -0.61 -0.01 -23.62
C PRO A 77 -1.42 -0.34 -22.35
N PRO A 78 -1.55 0.60 -21.40
CA PRO A 78 -2.31 0.40 -20.18
C PRO A 78 -3.72 -0.08 -20.55
N MET A 79 -4.14 -1.16 -19.91
CA MET A 79 -5.47 -1.71 -20.12
C MET A 79 -6.49 -0.69 -19.62
N GLU A 80 -7.16 0.01 -20.53
CA GLU A 80 -8.32 0.83 -20.18
C GLU A 80 -9.43 -0.09 -19.68
N VAL A 81 -9.61 -0.14 -18.38
CA VAL A 81 -10.79 -0.79 -17.79
C VAL A 81 -11.99 0.08 -18.11
N LYS A 82 -12.78 -0.34 -19.12
CA LYS A 82 -14.06 0.27 -19.42
C LYS A 82 -14.91 0.29 -18.16
N ARG A 83 -15.29 1.49 -17.71
CA ARG A 83 -16.18 1.70 -16.59
C ARG A 83 -17.57 1.12 -16.90
N GLU A 84 -17.89 -0.01 -16.31
CA GLU A 84 -19.30 -0.30 -16.04
C GLU A 84 -19.69 0.43 -14.75
N LYS A 85 -20.89 1.03 -14.76
CA LYS A 85 -21.48 1.82 -13.67
C LYS A 85 -21.88 0.97 -12.45
N LEU A 86 -20.97 0.20 -11.94
CA LEU A 86 -21.09 -0.43 -10.63
C LEU A 86 -20.41 0.54 -9.66
N GLY A 87 -21.18 1.17 -8.79
CA GLY A 87 -20.79 2.23 -7.85
C GLY A 87 -19.50 2.01 -7.07
N PHE A 88 -18.40 1.96 -7.77
CA PHE A 88 -17.06 1.78 -7.25
C PHE A 88 -16.58 3.10 -6.64
N VAL A 89 -16.53 3.13 -5.34
CA VAL A 89 -15.81 4.18 -4.62
C VAL A 89 -14.38 3.68 -4.46
N GLY A 90 -13.49 4.17 -5.30
CA GLY A 90 -12.08 3.83 -5.29
C GLY A 90 -11.21 5.05 -5.58
N GLY A 91 -9.91 4.90 -5.52
CA GLY A 91 -8.96 5.95 -5.82
C GLY A 91 -7.56 5.42 -6.05
N ASN A 92 -6.66 6.33 -6.35
CA ASN A 92 -5.26 6.05 -6.60
C ASN A 92 -4.40 6.51 -5.42
N GLY A 93 -3.27 5.85 -5.22
CA GLY A 93 -2.33 6.22 -4.21
C GLY A 93 -0.89 5.93 -4.61
N SER A 94 0.02 6.42 -3.79
CA SER A 94 1.44 6.20 -3.96
C SER A 94 2.15 6.07 -2.60
N VAL A 95 3.26 5.35 -2.63
CA VAL A 95 4.21 5.26 -1.52
C VAL A 95 5.59 5.64 -2.04
N PHE A 96 6.25 6.56 -1.35
CA PHE A 96 7.65 6.90 -1.57
C PHE A 96 8.43 6.59 -0.29
N ALA A 97 9.08 5.43 -0.27
CA ALA A 97 9.75 4.94 0.91
C ALA A 97 11.26 4.84 0.71
N LYS A 98 11.99 5.00 1.80
CA LYS A 98 13.45 4.83 1.84
C LYS A 98 13.85 3.85 2.93
N ALA A 99 14.91 3.08 2.65
CA ALA A 99 15.57 2.26 3.63
C ALA A 99 16.70 3.04 4.35
N ALA A 100 17.24 2.46 5.43
CA ALA A 100 18.30 3.08 6.21
C ALA A 100 19.60 3.33 5.42
N ASP A 101 19.86 2.53 4.37
CA ASP A 101 21.00 2.68 3.47
C ASP A 101 20.79 3.74 2.37
N GLY A 102 19.65 4.44 2.38
CA GLY A 102 19.28 5.45 1.42
C GLY A 102 18.63 4.92 0.14
N SER A 103 18.54 3.59 -0.05
CA SER A 103 17.84 3.03 -1.22
C SER A 103 16.35 3.35 -1.18
N GLY A 104 15.79 3.64 -2.35
CA GLY A 104 14.40 4.04 -2.51
C GLY A 104 13.51 2.93 -3.03
N LEU A 105 12.23 3.00 -2.65
CA LEU A 105 11.15 2.18 -3.18
C LEU A 105 9.97 3.10 -3.50
N ARG A 106 9.48 3.04 -4.74
CA ARG A 106 8.33 3.82 -5.21
C ARG A 106 7.22 2.88 -5.61
N CYS A 107 6.06 3.05 -5.02
CA CYS A 107 4.88 2.27 -5.35
C CYS A 107 3.76 3.19 -5.83
N VAL A 108 2.98 2.70 -6.78
CA VAL A 108 1.72 3.29 -7.21
C VAL A 108 0.65 2.22 -7.18
N PHE A 109 -0.55 2.58 -6.75
CA PHE A 109 -1.61 1.60 -6.57
C PHE A 109 -2.99 2.22 -6.76
N ALA A 110 -3.94 1.34 -6.97
CA ALA A 110 -5.35 1.64 -6.89
C ALA A 110 -5.96 0.89 -5.70
N LEU A 111 -6.82 1.53 -4.94
CA LEU A 111 -7.41 1.00 -3.72
C LEU A 111 -8.90 1.28 -3.67
N ASN A 112 -9.66 0.25 -3.32
CA ASN A 112 -11.05 0.38 -2.90
C ASN A 112 -11.12 0.33 -1.37
N PRO A 113 -11.34 1.45 -0.68
CA PRO A 113 -11.30 1.50 0.77
C PRO A 113 -12.50 0.79 1.43
N ARG A 114 -13.61 0.58 0.71
CA ARG A 114 -14.76 -0.16 1.24
C ARG A 114 -14.51 -1.65 1.30
N LEU A 115 -13.82 -2.19 0.28
CA LEU A 115 -13.45 -3.59 0.23
C LEU A 115 -12.11 -3.84 0.89
N GLN A 116 -11.36 -2.79 1.23
CA GLN A 116 -9.97 -2.83 1.73
C GLN A 116 -9.05 -3.63 0.80
N MET A 117 -9.31 -3.54 -0.51
CA MET A 117 -8.57 -4.28 -1.53
C MET A 117 -7.99 -3.33 -2.55
N GLY A 118 -6.79 -3.62 -2.98
CA GLY A 118 -6.11 -2.85 -4.00
C GLY A 118 -5.02 -3.62 -4.70
N SER A 119 -4.51 -3.04 -5.78
CA SER A 119 -3.38 -3.58 -6.52
C SER A 119 -2.53 -2.45 -7.10
N GLY A 120 -1.28 -2.75 -7.34
CA GLY A 120 -0.35 -1.79 -7.89
C GLY A 120 0.98 -2.39 -8.24
N ALA A 121 1.97 -1.53 -8.40
CA ALA A 121 3.32 -1.92 -8.68
C ALA A 121 4.33 -1.05 -7.93
N CYS A 122 5.47 -1.64 -7.61
CA CYS A 122 6.60 -0.95 -7.00
C CYS A 122 7.84 -1.07 -7.86
N LEU A 123 8.70 -0.06 -7.75
CA LEU A 123 10.00 0.02 -8.40
C LEU A 123 11.04 0.40 -7.34
N ASP A 124 12.13 -0.36 -7.25
CA ASP A 124 13.27 0.01 -6.43
C ASP A 124 14.36 0.76 -7.22
N ASP A 125 15.34 1.31 -6.51
CA ASP A 125 16.44 2.05 -7.14
C ASP A 125 17.36 1.16 -8.00
N ALA A 126 17.30 -0.16 -7.84
CA ALA A 126 18.02 -1.12 -8.69
C ALA A 126 17.27 -1.43 -10.01
N GLY A 127 16.10 -0.84 -10.22
CA GLY A 127 15.28 -1.06 -11.40
C GLY A 127 14.48 -2.36 -11.36
N MET A 128 14.32 -2.98 -10.19
CA MET A 128 13.47 -4.17 -10.02
C MET A 128 12.03 -3.76 -9.81
N THR A 129 11.14 -4.42 -10.53
CA THR A 129 9.69 -4.23 -10.42
C THR A 129 9.05 -5.33 -9.58
N TYR A 130 8.05 -4.92 -8.82
CA TYR A 130 7.28 -5.78 -7.92
C TYR A 130 5.79 -5.53 -8.15
N ASP A 131 5.02 -6.59 -8.29
CA ASP A 131 3.57 -6.49 -8.19
C ASP A 131 3.18 -6.30 -6.74
N MET A 132 2.18 -5.46 -6.48
CA MET A 132 1.70 -5.16 -5.13
C MET A 132 0.21 -5.48 -5.02
N GLN A 133 -0.16 -6.15 -3.95
CA GLN A 133 -1.54 -6.35 -3.52
C GLN A 133 -1.75 -5.71 -2.15
N ILE A 134 -2.93 -5.14 -1.95
CA ILE A 134 -3.38 -4.51 -0.71
C ILE A 134 -4.64 -5.24 -0.25
N ASN A 135 -4.65 -5.66 1.03
CA ASN A 135 -5.78 -6.37 1.67
C ASN A 135 -6.19 -5.67 2.96
#